data_f3366f3f7917f8fcb50e353282c2df0e
#
_entry.id   f3366f3f7917f8fcb50e353282c2df0e
#
_cell.length_a   1.000
_cell.length_b   1.000
_cell.length_c   1.000
_cell.angle_alpha   90.00
_cell.angle_beta   90.00
_cell.angle_gamma   90.00
#
_symmetry.space_group_name_H-M   'P 1'
#
loop_
_entity.id
_entity.type
_entity.pdbx_description
1 polymer ?
#
loop_
_entity_poly.entity_id
_entity_poly.type
_entity_poly.pdbx_seq_one_letter_code
_entity_poly.pdbx_strand_id
1 'polypeptide(L)'
;MKVLTVNITSIVHEGEWTGSEGKTGIDKRAAVGPVHFANEEVTGDVVVDRNHHGGYDQAVYAYAREDADWWEKELGQSIANGRFGENLTTSGIDVNSALVGEHWKIGTTILEVSQPRIPCRVFAGFWQRPTLIKEFMASGKPGTYLRIIQEGHISAGDEIEVVSKPVHNVSIADLYAAKNGERSKVEEIAAVKELSAKYQEWAQSLRS
;
A
#
# COMPACT_ATOMS: atom_id res chain seq x y z
N MET A 1 15.95 0.69 -8.90
CA MET A 1 14.73 0.39 -8.15
C MET A 1 14.05 -0.78 -8.83
N LYS A 2 13.51 -1.77 -8.10
CA LYS A 2 12.93 -2.96 -8.73
C LYS A 2 11.84 -3.60 -7.87
N VAL A 3 10.99 -4.40 -8.51
CA VAL A 3 10.05 -5.34 -7.89
C VAL A 3 10.81 -6.61 -7.51
N LEU A 4 10.81 -6.99 -6.24
CA LEU A 4 11.38 -8.27 -5.80
C LEU A 4 10.41 -9.42 -6.03
N THR A 5 9.14 -9.21 -5.67
CA THR A 5 8.07 -10.18 -5.88
C THR A 5 6.75 -9.47 -6.19
N VAL A 6 5.95 -10.07 -7.05
CA VAL A 6 4.52 -9.77 -7.19
C VAL A 6 3.78 -10.79 -6.33
N ASN A 7 2.96 -10.33 -5.39
CA ASN A 7 2.29 -11.20 -4.44
C ASN A 7 0.77 -11.15 -4.67
N ILE A 8 0.15 -12.31 -4.65
CA ILE A 8 -1.31 -12.51 -4.77
C ILE A 8 -1.80 -13.38 -3.62
N THR A 9 -3.10 -13.37 -3.37
CA THR A 9 -3.70 -14.21 -2.33
C THR A 9 -3.36 -15.68 -2.56
N SER A 10 -2.74 -16.29 -1.56
CA SER A 10 -2.43 -17.73 -1.54
C SER A 10 -3.46 -18.51 -0.74
N ILE A 11 -3.93 -17.92 0.36
CA ILE A 11 -4.91 -18.54 1.26
C ILE A 11 -5.96 -17.50 1.60
N VAL A 12 -7.23 -17.86 1.43
CA VAL A 12 -8.35 -17.13 1.99
C VAL A 12 -8.61 -17.71 3.39
N HIS A 13 -8.37 -16.89 4.41
CA HIS A 13 -8.63 -17.27 5.80
C HIS A 13 -10.07 -16.93 6.17
N GLU A 14 -10.65 -17.76 7.06
CA GLU A 14 -11.97 -17.55 7.65
C GLU A 14 -11.87 -17.51 9.18
N GLY A 15 -12.84 -16.89 9.84
CA GLY A 15 -12.91 -16.83 11.29
C GLY A 15 -13.15 -15.42 11.85
N GLU A 16 -13.29 -15.30 13.16
CA GLU A 16 -13.67 -14.06 13.86
C GLU A 16 -12.66 -12.90 13.68
N TRP A 17 -11.37 -13.22 13.51
CA TRP A 17 -10.33 -12.20 13.33
C TRP A 17 -10.32 -11.58 11.92
N THR A 18 -11.01 -12.20 10.95
CA THR A 18 -11.00 -11.78 9.53
C THR A 18 -11.91 -10.60 9.21
N GLY A 19 -12.56 -10.01 10.22
CA GLY A 19 -13.42 -8.83 10.07
C GLY A 19 -14.90 -9.19 9.88
N SER A 20 -15.71 -8.18 9.49
CA SER A 20 -17.18 -8.31 9.32
C SER A 20 -17.57 -9.28 8.22
N GLU A 21 -16.72 -9.40 7.20
CA GLU A 21 -16.97 -10.29 6.05
C GLU A 21 -16.73 -11.78 6.37
N GLY A 22 -16.19 -12.10 7.57
CA GLY A 22 -15.93 -13.47 8.00
C GLY A 22 -14.78 -14.17 7.27
N LYS A 23 -14.14 -13.52 6.29
CA LYS A 23 -13.02 -14.04 5.51
C LYS A 23 -12.09 -12.94 5.02
N THR A 24 -10.84 -13.29 4.65
CA THR A 24 -9.84 -12.34 4.13
C THR A 24 -8.83 -13.01 3.22
N GLY A 25 -8.40 -12.31 2.17
CA GLY A 25 -7.29 -12.68 1.26
C GLY A 25 -5.95 -12.05 1.62
N ILE A 26 -5.75 -11.61 2.86
CA ILE A 26 -4.53 -10.88 3.27
C ILE A 26 -3.25 -11.73 3.19
N ASP A 27 -3.35 -13.06 3.23
CA ASP A 27 -2.20 -13.97 3.14
C ASP A 27 -1.75 -14.10 1.69
N LYS A 28 -0.82 -13.25 1.30
CA LYS A 28 -0.27 -13.19 -0.05
C LYS A 28 1.08 -13.88 -0.13
N ARG A 29 1.38 -14.44 -1.29
CA ARG A 29 2.65 -15.10 -1.63
C ARG A 29 3.08 -14.71 -3.03
N ALA A 30 4.38 -14.87 -3.29
CA ALA A 30 4.95 -14.60 -4.59
C ALA A 30 4.28 -15.45 -5.68
N ALA A 31 3.76 -14.78 -6.70
CA ALA A 31 3.26 -15.42 -7.91
C ALA A 31 4.41 -15.89 -8.78
N VAL A 32 4.14 -16.90 -9.62
CA VAL A 32 5.09 -17.41 -10.62
C VAL A 32 4.77 -16.76 -11.97
N GLY A 33 5.77 -16.08 -12.56
CA GLY A 33 5.63 -15.41 -13.85
C GLY A 33 4.94 -14.06 -13.80
N PRO A 34 4.57 -13.50 -14.98
CA PRO A 34 3.91 -12.22 -15.09
C PRO A 34 2.50 -12.24 -14.49
N VAL A 35 2.15 -11.20 -13.75
CA VAL A 35 0.80 -10.99 -13.21
C VAL A 35 0.15 -9.82 -13.94
N HIS A 36 -1.10 -9.94 -14.34
CA HIS A 36 -1.85 -8.89 -15.02
C HIS A 36 -2.49 -7.93 -14.00
N PHE A 37 -2.32 -6.64 -14.23
CA PHE A 37 -2.86 -5.53 -13.46
C PHE A 37 -3.89 -4.82 -14.33
N ALA A 38 -5.16 -4.93 -14.02
CA ALA A 38 -6.26 -4.40 -14.82
C ALA A 38 -7.54 -4.23 -14.01
N ASN A 39 -8.46 -3.43 -14.50
CA ASN A 39 -9.79 -3.26 -13.90
C ASN A 39 -9.77 -2.96 -12.39
N GLU A 40 -8.83 -2.14 -11.95
CA GLU A 40 -8.63 -1.78 -10.53
C GLU A 40 -8.25 -2.98 -9.63
N GLU A 41 -7.68 -4.03 -10.21
CA GLU A 41 -7.36 -5.29 -9.53
C GLU A 41 -6.02 -5.87 -9.98
N VAL A 42 -5.45 -6.70 -9.12
CA VAL A 42 -4.32 -7.58 -9.44
C VAL A 42 -4.88 -8.98 -9.70
N THR A 43 -4.68 -9.50 -10.90
CA THR A 43 -5.23 -10.82 -11.27
C THR A 43 -4.76 -11.92 -10.32
N GLY A 44 -5.71 -12.68 -9.79
CA GLY A 44 -5.44 -13.75 -8.82
C GLY A 44 -5.40 -13.28 -7.36
N ASP A 45 -5.50 -11.97 -7.12
CA ASP A 45 -5.66 -11.43 -5.76
C ASP A 45 -7.13 -11.43 -5.32
N VAL A 46 -7.37 -11.52 -4.01
CA VAL A 46 -8.72 -11.55 -3.43
C VAL A 46 -8.87 -10.43 -2.41
N VAL A 47 -9.63 -9.41 -2.77
CA VAL A 47 -10.07 -8.35 -1.85
C VAL A 47 -11.52 -8.61 -1.46
N VAL A 48 -11.74 -9.03 -0.21
CA VAL A 48 -13.07 -9.43 0.27
C VAL A 48 -13.88 -8.21 0.71
N ASP A 49 -13.32 -7.39 1.60
CA ASP A 49 -13.98 -6.19 2.12
C ASP A 49 -13.81 -5.01 1.15
N ARG A 50 -14.66 -4.98 0.13
CA ARG A 50 -14.66 -3.94 -0.91
C ARG A 50 -15.16 -2.56 -0.42
N ASN A 51 -15.76 -2.48 0.76
CA ASN A 51 -16.18 -1.21 1.34
C ASN A 51 -15.01 -0.41 1.92
N HIS A 52 -13.93 -1.09 2.33
CA HIS A 52 -12.78 -0.48 2.98
C HIS A 52 -11.46 -0.67 2.24
N HIS A 53 -11.38 -1.65 1.33
CA HIS A 53 -10.16 -2.04 0.61
C HIS A 53 -10.44 -2.25 -0.88
N GLY A 54 -9.40 -2.10 -1.69
CA GLY A 54 -9.50 -2.25 -3.15
C GLY A 54 -10.18 -1.05 -3.84
N GLY A 55 -10.60 -1.27 -5.08
CA GLY A 55 -11.12 -0.21 -5.95
C GLY A 55 -10.01 0.71 -6.46
N TYR A 56 -10.40 1.74 -7.21
CA TYR A 56 -9.50 2.60 -7.98
C TYR A 56 -8.31 3.13 -7.18
N ASP A 57 -8.57 3.70 -5.99
CA ASP A 57 -7.52 4.33 -5.16
C ASP A 57 -6.64 3.35 -4.38
N GLN A 58 -7.02 2.08 -4.32
CA GLN A 58 -6.35 1.03 -3.53
C GLN A 58 -6.18 -0.27 -4.34
N ALA A 59 -6.04 -0.15 -5.66
CA ALA A 59 -5.95 -1.29 -6.56
C ALA A 59 -4.71 -2.16 -6.29
N VAL A 60 -3.59 -1.54 -5.95
CA VAL A 60 -2.31 -2.20 -5.70
C VAL A 60 -1.70 -1.67 -4.40
N TYR A 61 -1.15 -2.54 -3.57
CA TYR A 61 -0.38 -2.14 -2.39
C TYR A 61 1.10 -2.48 -2.59
N ALA A 62 1.98 -1.50 -2.44
CA ALA A 62 3.43 -1.64 -2.50
C ALA A 62 4.07 -1.44 -1.13
N TYR A 63 5.03 -2.29 -0.78
CA TYR A 63 5.80 -2.24 0.46
C TYR A 63 7.29 -2.47 0.17
N ALA A 64 8.16 -1.66 0.78
CA ALA A 64 9.60 -1.79 0.59
C ALA A 64 10.16 -2.96 1.41
N ARG A 65 11.06 -3.76 0.81
CA ARG A 65 11.78 -4.82 1.51
C ARG A 65 12.61 -4.24 2.66
N GLU A 66 13.19 -3.07 2.46
CA GLU A 66 13.97 -2.35 3.45
C GLU A 66 13.16 -2.04 4.73
N ASP A 67 11.87 -1.73 4.58
CA ASP A 67 10.96 -1.53 5.71
C ASP A 67 10.60 -2.86 6.37
N ALA A 68 10.41 -3.92 5.58
CA ALA A 68 10.19 -5.26 6.12
C ALA A 68 11.43 -5.78 6.87
N ASP A 69 12.66 -5.49 6.38
CA ASP A 69 13.91 -5.84 7.05
C ASP A 69 14.08 -5.07 8.39
N TRP A 70 13.59 -3.83 8.46
CA TRP A 70 13.51 -3.10 9.71
C TRP A 70 12.55 -3.78 10.69
N TRP A 71 11.35 -4.20 10.22
CA TRP A 71 10.39 -4.94 11.02
C TRP A 71 10.91 -6.29 11.49
N GLU A 72 11.71 -7.00 10.68
CA GLU A 72 12.36 -8.26 11.11
C GLU A 72 13.21 -8.06 12.36
N LYS A 73 13.95 -6.95 12.41
CA LYS A 73 14.80 -6.60 13.57
C LYS A 73 13.95 -6.24 14.80
N GLU A 74 12.91 -5.41 14.59
CA GLU A 74 12.01 -4.98 15.68
C GLU A 74 11.21 -6.16 16.29
N LEU A 75 10.80 -7.11 15.45
CA LEU A 75 9.99 -8.24 15.86
C LEU A 75 10.80 -9.50 16.19
N GLY A 76 12.09 -9.52 15.86
CA GLY A 76 12.98 -10.67 16.09
C GLY A 76 12.60 -11.91 15.30
N GLN A 77 11.98 -11.76 14.11
CA GLN A 77 11.54 -12.88 13.27
C GLN A 77 11.67 -12.54 11.79
N SER A 78 11.89 -13.55 10.94
CA SER A 78 11.89 -13.38 9.49
C SER A 78 10.50 -13.08 8.96
N ILE A 79 10.43 -12.18 7.97
CA ILE A 79 9.19 -11.72 7.35
C ILE A 79 9.28 -11.99 5.84
N ALA A 80 8.46 -12.92 5.36
CA ALA A 80 8.39 -13.21 3.93
C ALA A 80 7.74 -12.03 3.17
N ASN A 81 8.10 -11.87 1.89
CA ASN A 81 7.42 -10.97 0.97
C ASN A 81 5.92 -11.34 0.90
N GLY A 82 5.05 -10.35 0.80
CA GLY A 82 3.59 -10.53 0.86
C GLY A 82 3.02 -10.51 2.27
N ARG A 83 3.85 -10.57 3.33
CA ARG A 83 3.39 -10.70 4.71
C ARG A 83 2.65 -9.46 5.24
N PHE A 84 2.92 -8.28 4.70
CA PHE A 84 2.16 -7.07 5.02
C PHE A 84 0.86 -6.96 4.20
N GLY A 85 0.53 -7.97 3.38
CA GLY A 85 -0.61 -7.98 2.46
C GLY A 85 -0.34 -7.18 1.18
N GLU A 86 0.93 -6.88 0.90
CA GLU A 86 1.33 -6.14 -0.29
C GLU A 86 1.30 -7.00 -1.56
N ASN A 87 0.92 -6.36 -2.67
CA ASN A 87 0.99 -6.94 -4.01
C ASN A 87 2.39 -6.80 -4.61
N LEU A 88 3.09 -5.70 -4.32
CA LEU A 88 4.44 -5.46 -4.78
C LEU A 88 5.38 -5.34 -3.58
N THR A 89 6.30 -6.29 -3.44
CA THR A 89 7.47 -6.09 -2.58
C THR A 89 8.56 -5.46 -3.43
N THR A 90 8.96 -4.23 -3.08
CA THR A 90 9.91 -3.42 -3.84
C THR A 90 11.27 -3.36 -3.16
N SER A 91 12.31 -2.92 -3.88
CA SER A 91 13.62 -2.62 -3.31
C SER A 91 14.29 -1.46 -4.05
N GLY A 92 15.07 -0.67 -3.30
CA GLY A 92 15.81 0.47 -3.81
C GLY A 92 14.96 1.72 -4.05
N ILE A 93 13.69 1.70 -3.64
CA ILE A 93 12.78 2.85 -3.65
C ILE A 93 12.18 3.04 -2.25
N ASP A 94 12.23 4.27 -1.75
CA ASP A 94 11.50 4.64 -0.54
C ASP A 94 10.04 4.95 -0.89
N VAL A 95 9.18 3.95 -0.74
CA VAL A 95 7.75 4.04 -1.06
C VAL A 95 7.01 5.02 -0.15
N ASN A 96 7.56 5.33 1.02
CA ASN A 96 6.96 6.27 1.98
C ASN A 96 7.24 7.73 1.59
N SER A 97 8.37 7.98 0.93
CA SER A 97 8.73 9.31 0.40
C SER A 97 8.15 9.59 -0.98
N ALA A 98 7.47 8.62 -1.61
CA ALA A 98 6.80 8.81 -2.88
C ALA A 98 5.73 9.90 -2.79
N LEU A 99 5.63 10.75 -3.82
CA LEU A 99 4.66 11.85 -3.86
C LEU A 99 3.29 11.36 -4.32
N VAL A 100 2.22 11.85 -3.72
CA VAL A 100 0.86 11.55 -4.16
C VAL A 100 0.68 12.04 -5.60
N GLY A 101 0.24 11.15 -6.52
CA GLY A 101 0.18 11.44 -7.96
C GLY A 101 1.48 11.18 -8.73
N GLU A 102 2.54 10.65 -8.08
CA GLU A 102 3.74 10.22 -8.79
C GLU A 102 3.43 8.96 -9.62
N HIS A 103 3.91 8.93 -10.87
CA HIS A 103 3.69 7.78 -11.75
C HIS A 103 4.93 6.89 -11.83
N TRP A 104 4.71 5.59 -11.63
CA TRP A 104 5.72 4.54 -11.77
C TRP A 104 5.41 3.66 -12.98
N LYS A 105 6.36 3.56 -13.91
CA LYS A 105 6.33 2.54 -14.95
C LYS A 105 7.02 1.30 -14.43
N ILE A 106 6.31 0.16 -14.48
CA ILE A 106 6.79 -1.15 -14.03
C ILE A 106 6.33 -2.19 -15.04
N GLY A 107 7.26 -2.91 -15.69
CA GLY A 107 6.93 -3.81 -16.80
C GLY A 107 6.19 -3.06 -17.91
N THR A 108 4.96 -3.49 -18.23
CA THR A 108 4.10 -2.81 -19.22
C THR A 108 3.00 -1.94 -18.59
N THR A 109 3.02 -1.78 -17.25
CA THR A 109 2.00 -1.08 -16.46
C THR A 109 2.48 0.33 -16.09
N ILE A 110 1.53 1.28 -15.95
CA ILE A 110 1.78 2.56 -15.29
C ILE A 110 0.87 2.62 -14.06
N LEU A 111 1.50 2.80 -12.90
CA LEU A 111 0.83 2.93 -11.60
C LEU A 111 1.00 4.34 -11.07
N GLU A 112 -0.03 4.88 -10.39
CA GLU A 112 0.01 6.19 -9.75
C GLU A 112 -0.08 6.05 -8.23
N VAL A 113 0.81 6.72 -7.52
CA VAL A 113 0.83 6.78 -6.04
C VAL A 113 -0.41 7.50 -5.53
N SER A 114 -1.19 6.86 -4.65
CA SER A 114 -2.49 7.38 -4.21
C SER A 114 -2.54 7.77 -2.73
N GLN A 115 -2.30 6.84 -1.83
CA GLN A 115 -2.49 7.05 -0.39
C GLN A 115 -1.71 6.04 0.46
N PRO A 116 -1.41 6.37 1.75
CA PRO A 116 -0.80 5.41 2.67
C PRO A 116 -1.75 4.31 3.07
N ARG A 117 -1.22 3.15 3.39
CA ARG A 117 -1.99 2.09 4.03
C ARG A 117 -2.17 2.39 5.52
N ILE A 118 -3.42 2.41 5.97
CA ILE A 118 -3.76 2.49 7.39
C ILE A 118 -4.00 1.07 7.93
N PRO A 119 -3.34 0.65 9.01
CA PRO A 119 -3.48 -0.70 9.56
C PRO A 119 -4.89 -0.92 10.12
N CYS A 120 -5.43 -2.12 9.96
CA CYS A 120 -6.76 -2.50 10.40
C CYS A 120 -6.73 -3.71 11.34
N ARG A 121 -7.87 -4.06 11.93
CA ARG A 121 -8.01 -5.22 12.84
C ARG A 121 -7.63 -6.54 12.15
N VAL A 122 -7.98 -6.70 10.89
CA VAL A 122 -7.63 -7.91 10.10
C VAL A 122 -6.12 -8.08 9.98
N PHE A 123 -5.38 -6.98 9.76
CA PHE A 123 -3.93 -7.01 9.75
C PHE A 123 -3.33 -7.46 11.09
N ALA A 124 -3.81 -6.89 12.21
CA ALA A 124 -3.35 -7.30 13.53
C ALA A 124 -3.72 -8.76 13.84
N GLY A 125 -4.90 -9.21 13.42
CA GLY A 125 -5.34 -10.60 13.53
C GLY A 125 -4.48 -11.57 12.74
N PHE A 126 -4.14 -11.23 11.50
CA PHE A 126 -3.25 -12.04 10.65
C PHE A 126 -1.85 -12.22 11.26
N TRP A 127 -1.36 -11.20 11.95
CA TRP A 127 -0.10 -11.25 12.67
C TRP A 127 -0.22 -11.85 14.09
N GLN A 128 -1.44 -12.13 14.55
CA GLN A 128 -1.71 -12.56 15.92
C GLN A 128 -1.09 -11.61 16.96
N ARG A 129 -1.05 -10.30 16.64
CA ARG A 129 -0.42 -9.26 17.45
C ARG A 129 -1.36 -8.05 17.59
N PRO A 130 -2.19 -7.98 18.64
CA PRO A 130 -3.15 -6.89 18.83
C PRO A 130 -2.54 -5.50 18.90
N THR A 131 -1.29 -5.39 19.40
CA THR A 131 -0.54 -4.13 19.50
C THR A 131 -0.01 -3.62 18.17
N LEU A 132 0.00 -4.46 17.12
CA LEU A 132 0.63 -4.15 15.84
C LEU A 132 0.03 -2.92 15.15
N ILE A 133 -1.27 -2.64 15.35
CA ILE A 133 -1.89 -1.41 14.79
C ILE A 133 -1.16 -0.18 15.33
N LYS A 134 -0.96 -0.09 16.65
CA LYS A 134 -0.28 1.04 17.29
C LYS A 134 1.20 1.10 16.89
N GLU A 135 1.87 -0.04 16.88
CA GLU A 135 3.28 -0.15 16.46
C GLU A 135 3.48 0.28 15.01
N PHE A 136 2.61 -0.19 14.12
CA PHE A 136 2.64 0.15 12.70
C PHE A 136 2.36 1.65 12.49
N MET A 137 1.38 2.23 13.19
CA MET A 137 1.14 3.67 13.14
C MET A 137 2.37 4.46 13.62
N ALA A 138 3.04 4.02 14.68
CA ALA A 138 4.22 4.68 15.22
C ALA A 138 5.48 4.53 14.35
N SER A 139 5.55 3.49 13.51
CA SER A 139 6.75 3.22 12.68
C SER A 139 7.00 4.25 11.59
N GLY A 140 5.96 4.96 11.14
CA GLY A 140 6.06 5.85 9.99
C GLY A 140 6.30 5.14 8.64
N LYS A 141 6.07 3.82 8.57
CA LYS A 141 6.36 2.95 7.41
C LYS A 141 5.09 2.30 6.86
N PRO A 142 4.15 3.12 6.30
CA PRO A 142 2.86 2.61 5.84
C PRO A 142 2.93 1.80 4.54
N GLY A 143 3.97 2.00 3.71
CA GLY A 143 3.90 1.63 2.30
C GLY A 143 2.89 2.50 1.55
N THR A 144 2.64 2.22 0.28
CA THR A 144 1.73 3.02 -0.53
C THR A 144 0.73 2.19 -1.30
N TYR A 145 -0.51 2.67 -1.38
CA TYR A 145 -1.45 2.22 -2.40
C TYR A 145 -1.18 2.91 -3.73
N LEU A 146 -1.53 2.22 -4.80
CA LEU A 146 -1.33 2.67 -6.17
C LEU A 146 -2.60 2.43 -6.99
N ARG A 147 -2.90 3.37 -7.90
CA ARG A 147 -3.93 3.24 -8.94
C ARG A 147 -3.30 2.59 -10.17
N ILE A 148 -4.08 1.85 -10.94
CA ILE A 148 -3.67 1.34 -12.24
C ILE A 148 -4.09 2.37 -13.30
N ILE A 149 -3.13 3.12 -13.85
CA ILE A 149 -3.37 4.14 -14.88
C ILE A 149 -3.28 3.54 -16.28
N GLN A 150 -2.33 2.63 -16.47
CA GLN A 150 -2.21 1.81 -17.68
C GLN A 150 -2.15 0.35 -17.26
N GLU A 151 -3.07 -0.43 -17.78
CA GLU A 151 -3.11 -1.88 -17.61
C GLU A 151 -1.91 -2.56 -18.25
N GLY A 152 -1.51 -3.69 -17.70
CA GLY A 152 -0.37 -4.43 -18.22
C GLY A 152 0.09 -5.55 -17.28
N HIS A 153 1.31 -6.00 -17.47
CA HIS A 153 1.90 -7.10 -16.71
C HIS A 153 3.13 -6.62 -15.93
N ILE A 154 3.25 -7.12 -14.72
CA ILE A 154 4.42 -6.92 -13.86
C ILE A 154 4.95 -8.30 -13.43
N SER A 155 6.27 -8.44 -13.46
CA SER A 155 6.99 -9.63 -13.03
C SER A 155 7.99 -9.31 -11.93
N ALA A 156 8.37 -10.31 -11.15
CA ALA A 156 9.53 -10.20 -10.29
C ALA A 156 10.79 -9.88 -11.13
N GLY A 157 11.58 -8.91 -10.66
CA GLY A 157 12.76 -8.40 -11.35
C GLY A 157 12.52 -7.16 -12.21
N ASP A 158 11.28 -6.81 -12.53
CA ASP A 158 10.97 -5.60 -13.32
C ASP A 158 11.50 -4.35 -12.62
N GLU A 159 12.08 -3.45 -13.40
CA GLU A 159 12.54 -2.15 -12.92
C GLU A 159 11.37 -1.23 -12.62
N ILE A 160 11.53 -0.39 -11.60
CA ILE A 160 10.61 0.68 -11.25
C ILE A 160 11.23 1.98 -11.77
N GLU A 161 10.57 2.63 -12.72
CA GLU A 161 10.95 3.92 -13.28
C GLU A 161 9.93 4.97 -12.87
N VAL A 162 10.36 6.04 -12.21
CA VAL A 162 9.51 7.21 -11.93
C VAL A 162 9.42 8.05 -13.21
N VAL A 163 8.29 7.99 -13.91
CA VAL A 163 8.08 8.61 -15.22
C VAL A 163 7.39 9.96 -15.14
N SER A 164 6.72 10.28 -14.02
CA SER A 164 6.09 11.57 -13.78
C SER A 164 6.07 11.90 -12.30
N LYS A 165 6.22 13.19 -11.96
CA LYS A 165 6.07 13.72 -10.61
C LYS A 165 5.10 14.89 -10.60
N PRO A 166 4.28 15.03 -9.55
CA PRO A 166 3.43 16.19 -9.35
C PRO A 166 4.28 17.44 -9.06
N VAL A 167 3.64 18.62 -9.11
CA VAL A 167 4.32 19.90 -8.80
C VAL A 167 4.42 20.18 -7.30
N HIS A 168 3.61 19.51 -6.47
CA HIS A 168 3.67 19.60 -5.02
C HIS A 168 4.70 18.62 -4.42
N ASN A 169 5.00 18.77 -3.12
CA ASN A 169 5.95 17.93 -2.39
C ASN A 169 5.29 17.12 -1.26
N VAL A 170 3.97 16.84 -1.36
CA VAL A 170 3.25 16.04 -0.37
C VAL A 170 3.49 14.56 -0.63
N SER A 171 4.13 13.90 0.33
CA SER A 171 4.48 12.49 0.27
C SER A 171 3.44 11.61 0.97
N ILE A 172 3.57 10.30 0.78
CA ILE A 172 2.83 9.28 1.52
C ILE A 172 3.11 9.39 3.02
N ALA A 173 4.37 9.65 3.41
CA ALA A 173 4.74 9.86 4.81
C ALA A 173 4.04 11.08 5.41
N ASP A 174 3.88 12.18 4.67
CA ASP A 174 3.17 13.38 5.13
C ASP A 174 1.68 13.07 5.38
N LEU A 175 1.01 12.37 4.47
CA LEU A 175 -0.37 11.93 4.66
C LEU A 175 -0.50 11.02 5.88
N TYR A 176 0.45 10.10 6.06
CA TYR A 176 0.44 9.16 7.18
C TYR A 176 0.66 9.87 8.52
N ALA A 177 1.61 10.81 8.57
CA ALA A 177 1.86 11.65 9.74
C ALA A 177 0.61 12.48 10.11
N ALA A 178 -0.07 13.05 9.11
CA ALA A 178 -1.31 13.80 9.32
C ALA A 178 -2.46 12.89 9.82
N LYS A 179 -2.56 11.64 9.34
CA LYS A 179 -3.49 10.62 9.90
C LYS A 179 -3.16 10.26 11.33
N ASN A 180 -1.91 10.39 11.74
CA ASN A 180 -1.41 10.14 13.09
C ASN A 180 -1.45 11.40 14.00
N GLY A 181 -2.05 12.50 13.52
CA GLY A 181 -2.30 13.71 14.30
C GLY A 181 -1.33 14.89 14.05
N GLU A 182 -0.32 14.72 13.19
CA GLU A 182 0.57 15.82 12.79
C GLU A 182 -0.21 16.85 11.94
N ARG A 183 0.02 18.15 12.19
CA ARG A 183 -0.75 19.23 11.56
C ARG A 183 0.12 20.20 10.73
N SER A 184 1.42 20.00 10.67
CA SER A 184 2.36 20.94 10.05
C SER A 184 2.13 21.18 8.55
N LYS A 185 1.58 20.17 7.83
CA LYS A 185 1.37 20.22 6.37
C LYS A 185 -0.11 20.20 5.93
N VAL A 186 -1.04 20.51 6.83
CA VAL A 186 -2.49 20.43 6.53
C VAL A 186 -2.89 21.26 5.32
N GLU A 187 -2.38 22.49 5.20
CA GLU A 187 -2.71 23.38 4.08
C GLU A 187 -2.15 22.83 2.75
N GLU A 188 -0.92 22.32 2.76
CA GLU A 188 -0.30 21.70 1.58
C GLU A 188 -1.08 20.46 1.15
N ILE A 189 -1.43 19.58 2.10
CA ILE A 189 -2.21 18.36 1.85
C ILE A 189 -3.59 18.72 1.28
N ALA A 190 -4.28 19.70 1.85
CA ALA A 190 -5.61 20.12 1.38
C ALA A 190 -5.61 20.73 -0.03
N ALA A 191 -4.44 21.16 -0.53
CA ALA A 191 -4.27 21.72 -1.87
C ALA A 191 -3.96 20.64 -2.94
N VAL A 192 -3.66 19.40 -2.54
CA VAL A 192 -3.31 18.30 -3.48
C VAL A 192 -4.54 17.83 -4.22
N LYS A 193 -4.52 17.93 -5.55
CA LYS A 193 -5.66 17.56 -6.43
C LYS A 193 -5.71 16.06 -6.71
N GLU A 194 -4.58 15.39 -6.62
CA GLU A 194 -4.39 13.97 -6.87
C GLU A 194 -4.90 13.06 -5.73
N LEU A 195 -5.31 13.66 -4.60
CA LEU A 195 -5.95 12.91 -3.51
C LEU A 195 -7.27 12.29 -3.97
N SER A 196 -7.59 11.10 -3.43
CA SER A 196 -8.93 10.52 -3.56
C SER A 196 -9.99 11.44 -2.95
N ALA A 197 -11.23 11.38 -3.42
CA ALA A 197 -12.34 12.19 -2.90
C ALA A 197 -12.44 12.10 -1.36
N LYS A 198 -12.33 10.88 -0.82
CA LYS A 198 -12.32 10.62 0.64
C LYS A 198 -11.18 11.33 1.37
N TYR A 199 -10.00 11.36 0.77
CA TYR A 199 -8.84 12.06 1.37
C TYR A 199 -8.94 13.55 1.20
N GLN A 200 -9.53 14.07 0.12
CA GLN A 200 -9.81 15.49 -0.05
C GLN A 200 -10.79 16.00 1.02
N GLU A 201 -11.93 15.31 1.21
CA GLU A 201 -12.89 15.64 2.25
C GLU A 201 -12.27 15.63 3.64
N TRP A 202 -11.49 14.57 3.94
CA TRP A 202 -10.75 14.48 5.20
C TRP A 202 -9.76 15.63 5.37
N ALA A 203 -8.95 15.95 4.35
CA ALA A 203 -7.97 17.02 4.43
C ALA A 203 -8.63 18.40 4.66
N GLN A 204 -9.76 18.66 3.99
CA GLN A 204 -10.54 19.89 4.25
C GLN A 204 -11.06 19.95 5.69
N SER A 205 -11.50 18.82 6.27
CA SER A 205 -11.95 18.77 7.66
C SER A 205 -10.85 19.02 8.70
N LEU A 206 -9.56 18.93 8.31
CA LEU A 206 -8.44 19.24 9.19
C LEU A 206 -8.19 20.77 9.34
N ARG A 207 -8.76 21.59 8.44
CA ARG A 207 -8.59 23.05 8.42
C ARG A 207 -9.58 23.75 9.37
N SER A 208 -10.61 23.04 9.81
CA SER A 208 -11.60 23.48 10.79
C SER A 208 -11.15 23.15 12.21
#